data_63d47c1d45c0bda40d2c28fe1ecb1ba2
#
_entry.id   63d47c1d45c0bda40d2c28fe1ecb1ba2
#
_cell.length_a   1.000
_cell.length_b   1.000
_cell.length_c   1.000
_cell.angle_alpha   90.00
_cell.angle_beta   90.00
_cell.angle_gamma   90.00
#
_symmetry.space_group_name_H-M   'P 1'
#
loop_
_entity.id
_entity.type
_entity.pdbx_description
1 polymer ?
#
loop_
_entity_poly.entity_id
_entity_poly.type
_entity_poly.pdbx_seq_one_letter_code
_entity_poly.pdbx_strand_id
1 'polypeptide(L)'
;MSGPNNIFDLGKMAMSAQMVRMNTLASNIANAGSVASSPEEAYRAMRPVFETEYFGHIGDLGTLATSRAVDVVQLDREPESKFLPDHPLADADGFVYASTVNVEEEMVEMLEASREYQNTLEAVSTMRTLMSRTVAMGK
;
A
#
# COMPACT_ATOMS: atom_id res chain seq x y z
N MET A 1 12.63 10.49 16.94
CA MET A 1 13.02 9.40 16.00
C MET A 1 14.10 9.94 15.10
N SER A 2 15.22 9.21 14.97
CA SER A 2 16.28 9.63 14.07
C SER A 2 15.81 9.42 12.64
N GLY A 3 15.87 10.47 11.79
CA GLY A 3 15.65 10.35 10.35
C GLY A 3 16.69 9.41 9.71
N PRO A 4 16.49 9.00 8.43
CA PRO A 4 17.45 8.14 7.74
C PRO A 4 18.81 8.81 7.68
N ASN A 5 19.83 8.10 8.18
CA ASN A 5 21.20 8.58 8.18
C ASN A 5 21.94 8.27 6.87
N ASN A 6 21.34 7.47 6.01
CA ASN A 6 21.93 7.04 4.75
C ASN A 6 20.88 6.58 3.72
N ILE A 7 21.33 6.35 2.49
CA ILE A 7 20.50 5.94 1.36
C ILE A 7 19.83 4.57 1.56
N PHE A 8 20.41 3.70 2.39
CA PHE A 8 19.81 2.39 2.71
C PHE A 8 18.60 2.55 3.60
N ASP A 9 18.62 3.49 4.55
CA ASP A 9 17.46 3.80 5.38
C ASP A 9 16.33 4.37 4.53
N LEU A 10 16.66 5.23 3.56
CA LEU A 10 15.71 5.75 2.59
C LEU A 10 15.05 4.63 1.77
N GLY A 11 15.85 3.70 1.23
CA GLY A 11 15.36 2.54 0.50
C GLY A 11 14.48 1.63 1.36
N LYS A 12 14.87 1.40 2.62
CA LYS A 12 14.07 0.63 3.58
C LYS A 12 12.71 1.28 3.84
N MET A 13 12.66 2.60 4.00
CA MET A 13 11.41 3.33 4.21
C MET A 13 10.51 3.26 2.97
N ALA A 14 11.06 3.45 1.77
CA ALA A 14 10.32 3.30 0.52
C ALA A 14 9.74 1.88 0.36
N MET A 15 10.54 0.84 0.61
CA MET A 15 10.05 -0.55 0.58
C MET A 15 8.97 -0.80 1.64
N SER A 16 9.11 -0.24 2.85
CA SER A 16 8.09 -0.35 3.90
C SER A 16 6.76 0.28 3.48
N ALA A 17 6.80 1.44 2.82
CA ALA A 17 5.60 2.09 2.29
C ALA A 17 4.87 1.20 1.27
N GLN A 18 5.62 0.58 0.34
CA GLN A 18 5.02 -0.34 -0.63
C GLN A 18 4.49 -1.63 0.02
N MET A 19 5.13 -2.12 1.09
CA MET A 19 4.60 -3.26 1.87
C MET A 19 3.25 -2.93 2.51
N VAL A 20 3.10 -1.73 3.09
CA VAL A 20 1.80 -1.28 3.63
C VAL A 20 0.76 -1.23 2.52
N ARG A 21 1.10 -0.67 1.35
CA ARG A 21 0.20 -0.64 0.18
C ARG A 21 -0.23 -2.03 -0.23
N MET A 22 0.70 -2.96 -0.43
CA MET A 22 0.40 -4.34 -0.81
C MET A 22 -0.47 -5.06 0.23
N ASN A 23 -0.20 -4.88 1.52
CA ASN A 23 -1.00 -5.50 2.58
C ASN A 23 -2.45 -4.96 2.60
N THR A 24 -2.63 -3.66 2.39
CA THR A 24 -3.96 -3.04 2.29
C THR A 24 -4.73 -3.58 1.08
N LEU A 25 -4.08 -3.65 -0.09
CA LEU A 25 -4.67 -4.21 -1.31
C LEU A 25 -5.02 -5.70 -1.15
N ALA A 26 -4.16 -6.48 -0.51
CA ALA A 26 -4.43 -7.89 -0.21
C ALA A 26 -5.64 -8.06 0.72
N SER A 27 -5.77 -7.18 1.73
CA SER A 27 -6.94 -7.16 2.61
C SER A 27 -8.22 -6.82 1.85
N ASN A 28 -8.18 -5.85 0.94
CA ASN A 28 -9.30 -5.50 0.08
C ASN A 28 -9.72 -6.70 -0.79
N ILE A 29 -8.78 -7.33 -1.49
CA ILE A 29 -9.06 -8.49 -2.35
C ILE A 29 -9.66 -9.64 -1.53
N ALA A 30 -9.13 -9.92 -0.34
CA ALA A 30 -9.65 -10.96 0.53
C ALA A 30 -11.13 -10.72 0.94
N ASN A 31 -11.54 -9.45 1.03
CA ASN A 31 -12.89 -9.04 1.42
C ASN A 31 -13.79 -8.63 0.23
N ALA A 32 -13.31 -8.73 -1.01
CA ALA A 32 -14.05 -8.29 -2.20
C ALA A 32 -15.37 -9.02 -2.39
N GLY A 33 -15.44 -10.30 -2.01
CA GLY A 33 -16.65 -11.12 -2.10
C GLY A 33 -17.55 -11.06 -0.87
N SER A 34 -17.24 -10.26 0.14
CA SER A 34 -18.05 -10.18 1.35
C SER A 34 -19.34 -9.42 1.11
N VAL A 35 -20.38 -9.81 1.85
CA VAL A 35 -21.69 -9.12 1.87
C VAL A 35 -22.09 -8.86 3.33
N ALA A 36 -22.92 -7.85 3.54
CA ALA A 36 -23.42 -7.47 4.85
C ALA A 36 -24.95 -7.29 4.81
N SER A 37 -25.56 -7.20 6.00
CA SER A 37 -27.01 -7.00 6.17
C SER A 37 -27.42 -5.53 6.06
N SER A 38 -26.46 -4.60 6.13
CA SER A 38 -26.71 -3.16 5.96
C SER A 38 -25.57 -2.47 5.20
N PRO A 39 -25.83 -1.29 4.59
CA PRO A 39 -24.81 -0.51 3.91
C PRO A 39 -23.67 -0.05 4.84
N GLU A 40 -23.98 0.16 6.12
CA GLU A 40 -23.01 0.61 7.13
C GLU A 40 -22.04 -0.50 7.51
N GLU A 41 -22.50 -1.77 7.48
CA GLU A 41 -21.69 -2.95 7.82
C GLU A 41 -20.92 -3.50 6.62
N ALA A 42 -21.25 -3.07 5.40
CA ALA A 42 -20.57 -3.51 4.20
C ALA A 42 -19.09 -3.13 4.21
N TYR A 43 -18.23 -4.06 3.81
CA TYR A 43 -16.80 -3.80 3.72
C TYR A 43 -16.50 -2.69 2.72
N ARG A 44 -15.81 -1.66 3.18
CA ARG A 44 -15.37 -0.54 2.33
C ARG A 44 -13.91 -0.70 1.99
N ALA A 45 -13.57 -0.51 0.72
CA ALA A 45 -12.19 -0.57 0.25
C ALA A 45 -11.31 0.41 1.03
N MET A 46 -10.13 -0.03 1.44
CA MET A 46 -9.17 0.77 2.19
C MET A 46 -8.04 1.25 1.28
N ARG A 47 -7.49 2.44 1.61
CA ARG A 47 -6.32 3.01 0.93
C ARG A 47 -5.34 3.56 1.96
N PRO A 48 -4.03 3.28 1.81
CA PRO A 48 -3.03 3.92 2.63
C PRO A 48 -2.84 5.38 2.23
N VAL A 49 -2.68 6.23 3.24
CA VAL A 49 -2.32 7.64 3.08
C VAL A 49 -0.82 7.78 3.27
N PHE A 50 -0.16 8.46 2.34
CA PHE A 50 1.27 8.68 2.37
C PHE A 50 1.58 10.14 2.59
N GLU A 51 2.59 10.40 3.42
CA GLU A 51 3.23 11.70 3.55
C GLU A 51 4.64 11.65 2.96
N THR A 52 5.04 12.74 2.32
CA THR A 52 6.42 12.92 1.90
C THR A 52 7.25 13.38 3.08
N GLU A 53 8.22 12.58 3.49
CA GLU A 53 9.17 12.93 4.53
C GLU A 53 10.47 13.40 3.89
N TYR A 54 10.89 14.63 4.25
CA TYR A 54 12.08 15.26 3.71
C TYR A 54 13.25 15.06 4.68
N PHE A 55 14.36 14.60 4.14
CA PHE A 55 15.60 14.38 4.90
C PHE A 55 16.65 15.31 4.36
N GLY A 56 17.42 15.91 5.26
CA GLY A 56 18.51 16.83 5.05
C GLY A 56 19.11 17.00 3.65
N HIS A 57 19.81 18.07 3.48
CA HIS A 57 20.47 18.42 2.23
C HIS A 57 21.78 17.62 2.09
N ILE A 58 21.95 16.88 1.02
CA ILE A 58 23.23 16.21 0.70
C ILE A 58 23.94 17.06 -0.34
N GLY A 59 24.64 18.10 0.09
CA GLY A 59 25.45 18.95 -0.78
C GLY A 59 24.69 19.42 -2.03
N ASP A 60 25.34 19.36 -3.19
CA ASP A 60 24.73 19.75 -4.48
C ASP A 60 23.68 18.78 -5.03
N LEU A 61 23.45 17.63 -4.40
CA LEU A 61 22.49 16.60 -4.82
C LEU A 61 21.05 16.89 -4.39
N GLY A 62 20.81 17.97 -3.64
CA GLY A 62 19.49 18.39 -3.23
C GLY A 62 18.95 17.71 -1.96
N THR A 63 17.64 17.85 -1.74
CA THR A 63 16.95 17.30 -0.57
C THR A 63 16.50 15.89 -0.86
N LEU A 64 16.86 14.95 0.01
CA LEU A 64 16.30 13.59 -0.05
C LEU A 64 14.88 13.60 0.49
N ALA A 65 13.98 12.90 -0.20
CA ALA A 65 12.61 12.69 0.23
C ALA A 65 12.19 11.24 0.01
N THR A 66 11.31 10.75 0.87
CA THR A 66 10.66 9.45 0.70
C THR A 66 9.20 9.53 1.14
N SER A 67 8.41 8.54 0.73
CA SER A 67 7.03 8.40 1.18
C SER A 67 6.95 7.49 2.38
N ARG A 68 6.19 7.90 3.39
CA ARG A 68 5.87 7.10 4.56
C ARG A 68 4.36 6.93 4.67
N ALA A 69 3.89 5.69 4.87
CA ALA A 69 2.49 5.46 5.19
C ALA A 69 2.20 5.97 6.60
N VAL A 70 1.23 6.86 6.73
CA VAL A 70 0.85 7.50 8.00
C VAL A 70 -0.50 7.03 8.50
N ASP A 71 -1.38 6.60 7.60
CA ASP A 71 -2.73 6.13 7.94
C ASP A 71 -3.27 5.18 6.87
N VAL A 72 -4.38 4.50 7.19
CA VAL A 72 -5.17 3.71 6.24
C VAL A 72 -6.63 4.12 6.39
N VAL A 73 -7.20 4.69 5.35
CA VAL A 73 -8.56 5.22 5.35
C VAL A 73 -9.50 4.39 4.49
N GLN A 74 -10.78 4.35 4.85
CA GLN A 74 -11.82 3.77 4.03
C GLN A 74 -12.22 4.73 2.91
N LEU A 75 -12.41 4.19 1.70
CA LEU A 75 -12.97 4.98 0.59
C LEU A 75 -14.46 5.20 0.81
N ASP A 76 -14.90 6.42 0.54
CA ASP A 76 -16.31 6.77 0.58
C ASP A 76 -16.98 6.37 -0.75
N ARG A 77 -17.24 5.06 -0.86
CA ARG A 77 -18.02 4.46 -1.97
C ARG A 77 -19.26 3.82 -1.38
N GLU A 78 -20.39 4.00 -2.05
CA GLU A 78 -21.64 3.34 -1.63
C GLU A 78 -21.61 1.86 -2.00
N PRO A 79 -21.97 0.95 -1.06
CA PRO A 79 -22.12 -0.47 -1.33
C PRO A 79 -23.26 -0.75 -2.33
N GLU A 80 -23.04 -1.67 -3.23
CA GLU A 80 -24.07 -2.12 -4.16
C GLU A 80 -25.04 -3.08 -3.45
N SER A 81 -26.35 -2.80 -3.54
CA SER A 81 -27.38 -3.71 -3.05
C SER A 81 -27.67 -4.83 -4.07
N LYS A 82 -27.76 -6.07 -3.59
CA LYS A 82 -28.08 -7.25 -4.39
C LYS A 82 -29.29 -7.97 -3.80
N PHE A 83 -30.26 -8.29 -4.62
CA PHE A 83 -31.43 -9.02 -4.19
C PHE A 83 -31.11 -10.52 -4.07
N LEU A 84 -31.00 -11.02 -2.84
CA LEU A 84 -30.69 -12.40 -2.49
C LEU A 84 -31.54 -12.82 -1.27
N PRO A 85 -32.86 -13.06 -1.43
CA PRO A 85 -33.76 -13.26 -0.30
C PRO A 85 -33.47 -14.53 0.52
N ASP A 86 -32.82 -15.52 -0.08
CA ASP A 86 -32.43 -16.76 0.60
C ASP A 86 -31.09 -16.67 1.34
N HIS A 87 -30.42 -15.52 1.29
CA HIS A 87 -29.14 -15.36 1.93
C HIS A 87 -29.28 -15.13 3.44
N PRO A 88 -28.44 -15.76 4.30
CA PRO A 88 -28.56 -15.61 5.76
C PRO A 88 -28.41 -14.16 6.27
N LEU A 89 -27.77 -13.29 5.50
CA LEU A 89 -27.57 -11.87 5.79
C LEU A 89 -28.53 -10.95 5.01
N ALA A 90 -29.58 -11.50 4.39
CA ALA A 90 -30.57 -10.66 3.73
C ALA A 90 -31.35 -9.83 4.76
N ASP A 91 -31.59 -8.57 4.42
CA ASP A 91 -32.44 -7.69 5.21
C ASP A 91 -33.93 -8.10 5.10
N ALA A 92 -34.83 -7.32 5.73
CA ALA A 92 -36.27 -7.61 5.73
C ALA A 92 -36.90 -7.57 4.32
N ASP A 93 -36.25 -6.86 3.40
CA ASP A 93 -36.69 -6.70 1.99
C ASP A 93 -35.96 -7.69 1.05
N GLY A 94 -35.09 -8.53 1.56
CA GLY A 94 -34.37 -9.56 0.82
C GLY A 94 -33.09 -9.05 0.11
N PHE A 95 -32.53 -7.93 0.53
CA PHE A 95 -31.31 -7.38 -0.02
C PHE A 95 -30.09 -7.68 0.88
N VAL A 96 -28.94 -7.83 0.24
CA VAL A 96 -27.62 -7.82 0.87
C VAL A 96 -26.78 -6.72 0.24
N TYR A 97 -25.80 -6.23 0.98
CA TYR A 97 -24.93 -5.13 0.57
C TYR A 97 -23.51 -5.66 0.31
N ALA A 98 -23.06 -5.54 -0.94
CA ALA A 98 -21.78 -6.06 -1.37
C ALA A 98 -20.63 -5.13 -0.94
N SER A 99 -19.44 -5.71 -0.79
CA SER A 99 -18.19 -4.96 -0.61
C SER A 99 -18.00 -3.92 -1.73
N THR A 100 -17.42 -2.75 -1.39
CA THR A 100 -17.12 -1.70 -2.38
C THR A 100 -15.80 -1.92 -3.12
N VAL A 101 -15.18 -3.10 -2.94
CA VAL A 101 -13.89 -3.45 -3.55
C VAL A 101 -14.08 -3.84 -5.02
N ASN A 102 -13.31 -3.21 -5.89
CA ASN A 102 -13.16 -3.64 -7.28
C ASN A 102 -11.86 -4.46 -7.40
N VAL A 103 -12.01 -5.76 -7.64
CA VAL A 103 -10.88 -6.71 -7.69
C VAL A 103 -9.88 -6.36 -8.79
N GLU A 104 -10.36 -5.91 -9.95
CA GLU A 104 -9.51 -5.55 -11.08
C GLU A 104 -8.64 -4.33 -10.74
N GLU A 105 -9.22 -3.30 -10.12
CA GLU A 105 -8.47 -2.13 -9.64
C GLU A 105 -7.40 -2.54 -8.62
N GLU A 106 -7.77 -3.36 -7.62
CA GLU A 106 -6.85 -3.80 -6.57
C GLU A 106 -5.70 -4.64 -7.15
N MET A 107 -5.97 -5.51 -8.12
CA MET A 107 -4.95 -6.33 -8.78
C MET A 107 -3.95 -5.49 -9.57
N VAL A 108 -4.41 -4.48 -10.31
CA VAL A 108 -3.54 -3.57 -11.05
C VAL A 108 -2.65 -2.79 -10.10
N GLU A 109 -3.22 -2.23 -9.04
CA GLU A 109 -2.46 -1.50 -8.02
C GLU A 109 -1.46 -2.38 -7.28
N MET A 110 -1.82 -3.64 -6.99
CA MET A 110 -0.91 -4.60 -6.37
C MET A 110 0.28 -4.92 -7.28
N LEU A 111 0.05 -5.09 -8.58
CA LEU A 111 1.13 -5.31 -9.55
C LEU A 111 2.07 -4.11 -9.61
N GLU A 112 1.53 -2.89 -9.59
CA GLU A 112 2.31 -1.66 -9.57
C GLU A 112 3.15 -1.54 -8.30
N ALA A 113 2.54 -1.71 -7.13
CA ALA A 113 3.23 -1.68 -5.84
C ALA A 113 4.35 -2.74 -5.75
N SER A 114 4.10 -3.94 -6.28
CA SER A 114 5.09 -5.01 -6.35
C SER A 114 6.29 -4.63 -7.24
N ARG A 115 6.04 -4.01 -8.40
CA ARG A 115 7.11 -3.54 -9.29
C ARG A 115 7.95 -2.44 -8.64
N GLU A 116 7.31 -1.49 -7.99
CA GLU A 116 8.03 -0.41 -7.27
C GLU A 116 8.88 -0.95 -6.13
N TYR A 117 8.35 -1.93 -5.37
CA TYR A 117 9.10 -2.62 -4.34
C TYR A 117 10.34 -3.32 -4.91
N GLN A 118 10.19 -4.07 -6.01
CA GLN A 118 11.29 -4.78 -6.67
C GLN A 118 12.35 -3.81 -7.22
N ASN A 119 11.93 -2.72 -7.86
CA ASN A 119 12.84 -1.69 -8.38
C ASN A 119 13.67 -1.05 -7.25
N THR A 120 13.03 -0.75 -6.12
CA THR A 120 13.73 -0.20 -4.95
C THR A 120 14.72 -1.20 -4.37
N LEU A 121 14.34 -2.47 -4.26
CA LEU A 121 15.21 -3.55 -3.78
C LEU A 121 16.44 -3.72 -4.67
N GLU A 122 16.27 -3.70 -6.00
CA GLU A 122 17.37 -3.80 -6.96
C GLU A 122 18.31 -2.59 -6.86
N ALA A 123 17.76 -1.37 -6.76
CA ALA A 123 18.56 -0.15 -6.57
C ALA A 123 19.40 -0.22 -5.29
N VAL A 124 18.81 -0.61 -4.16
CA VAL A 124 19.52 -0.77 -2.87
C VAL A 124 20.60 -1.85 -2.98
N SER A 125 20.31 -2.98 -3.61
CA SER A 125 21.28 -4.07 -3.83
C SER A 125 22.46 -3.63 -4.69
N THR A 126 22.19 -2.89 -5.76
CA THR A 126 23.22 -2.34 -6.64
C THR A 126 24.13 -1.36 -5.91
N MET A 127 23.55 -0.44 -5.13
CA MET A 127 24.32 0.49 -4.31
C MET A 127 25.20 -0.23 -3.29
N ARG A 128 24.69 -1.25 -2.62
CA ARG A 128 25.47 -2.08 -1.70
C ARG A 128 26.68 -2.71 -2.39
N THR A 129 26.48 -3.24 -3.59
CA THR A 129 27.55 -3.85 -4.39
C THR A 129 28.61 -2.82 -4.78
N LEU A 130 28.19 -1.64 -5.24
CA LEU A 130 29.11 -0.55 -5.61
C LEU A 130 29.93 -0.07 -4.39
N MET A 131 29.28 0.13 -3.25
CA MET A 131 29.98 0.52 -2.02
C MET A 131 31.00 -0.52 -1.58
N SER A 132 30.63 -1.81 -1.65
CA SER A 132 31.57 -2.91 -1.32
C SER A 132 32.79 -2.91 -2.23
N ARG A 133 32.61 -2.68 -3.54
CA ARG A 133 33.72 -2.58 -4.51
C ARG A 133 34.60 -1.37 -4.25
N THR A 134 33.99 -0.21 -3.96
CA THR A 134 34.74 1.02 -3.67
C THR A 134 35.61 0.84 -2.42
N VAL A 135 35.07 0.23 -1.37
CA VAL A 135 35.87 -0.08 -0.16
C VAL A 135 37.02 -1.07 -0.44
N ALA A 136 36.77 -2.06 -1.31
CA ALA A 136 37.79 -3.02 -1.71
C ALA A 136 38.91 -2.42 -2.57
N MET A 137 38.63 -1.36 -3.35
CA MET A 137 39.65 -0.65 -4.15
C MET A 137 40.46 0.36 -3.35
N GLY A 138 40.00 0.76 -2.16
CA GLY A 138 40.68 1.70 -1.28
C GLY A 138 41.67 1.04 -0.29
N LYS A 139 41.85 -0.27 -0.40
CA LYS A 139 42.88 -1.03 0.33
C LYS A 139 44.00 -1.41 -0.61
#